data_d4214d6c90931e55216d5edd21993201
#
_entry.id   d4214d6c90931e55216d5edd21993201
#
_cell.length_a   1.000
_cell.length_b   1.000
_cell.length_c   1.000
_cell.angle_alpha   90.00
_cell.angle_beta   90.00
_cell.angle_gamma   90.00
#
_symmetry.space_group_name_H-M   'P 1'
#
loop_
_entity.id
_entity.type
_entity.pdbx_description
1 polymer ?
#
loop_
_entity_poly.entity_id
_entity_poly.type
_entity_poly.pdbx_seq_one_letter_code
_entity_poly.pdbx_strand_id
1 'polypeptide(L)'
;TQVVNWDPVDMTVLANEQVIDGRGWRTGALVEKKEIPGYYLKITDYAQELLDHVQIGNPKATLAGWPDRVRLMQENWIGKSEGVRFAFTHDIRGDDGAPIGDGKMYVFTTRADTVMGVTFCAVAPEHPLATQAALSNPALAAFIEKCKLGGTTEAELALREKEGMPTGLSVIH
;
A
#
# COMPACT_ATOMS: atom_id res chain seq x y z
N THR A 1 17.51 2.75 1.47
CA THR A 1 17.38 1.29 1.65
C THR A 1 16.00 0.83 1.27
N GLN A 2 15.86 -0.45 0.92
CA GLN A 2 14.59 -1.11 0.63
C GLN A 2 14.58 -2.51 1.24
N VAL A 3 13.41 -2.97 1.67
CA VAL A 3 13.22 -4.33 2.15
C VAL A 3 12.96 -5.25 0.96
N VAL A 4 13.74 -6.31 0.85
CA VAL A 4 13.66 -7.28 -0.25
C VAL A 4 13.48 -8.69 0.29
N ASN A 5 13.01 -9.59 -0.58
CA ASN A 5 13.08 -11.02 -0.33
C ASN A 5 14.52 -11.48 -0.58
N TRP A 6 15.15 -12.09 0.41
CA TRP A 6 16.52 -12.55 0.34
C TRP A 6 16.60 -14.08 0.46
N ASP A 7 17.28 -14.69 -0.49
CA ASP A 7 17.63 -16.11 -0.38
C ASP A 7 19.01 -16.23 0.27
N PRO A 8 19.10 -16.80 1.49
CA PRO A 8 20.36 -16.87 2.21
C PRO A 8 21.33 -17.91 1.65
N VAL A 9 20.86 -18.85 0.82
CA VAL A 9 21.69 -19.88 0.19
C VAL A 9 22.29 -19.36 -1.11
N ASP A 10 21.49 -18.82 -2.01
CA ASP A 10 21.96 -18.20 -3.25
C ASP A 10 22.56 -16.80 -3.05
N MET A 11 22.38 -16.20 -1.85
CA MET A 11 22.81 -14.86 -1.50
C MET A 11 22.32 -13.82 -2.51
N THR A 12 21.05 -13.92 -2.92
CA THR A 12 20.45 -13.09 -3.94
C THR A 12 19.09 -12.54 -3.55
N VAL A 13 18.70 -11.45 -4.20
CA VAL A 13 17.35 -10.87 -4.07
C VAL A 13 16.40 -11.65 -4.96
N LEU A 14 15.22 -11.95 -4.44
CA LEU A 14 14.14 -12.62 -5.16
C LEU A 14 12.99 -11.65 -5.42
N ALA A 15 12.47 -11.66 -6.64
CA ALA A 15 11.17 -11.06 -6.94
C ALA A 15 10.05 -11.83 -6.21
N ASN A 16 8.87 -11.21 -6.04
CA ASN A 16 7.77 -11.86 -5.33
C ASN A 16 7.35 -13.17 -5.98
N GLU A 17 7.35 -13.24 -7.31
CA GLU A 17 7.01 -14.42 -8.11
C GLU A 17 8.01 -15.58 -7.94
N GLN A 18 9.19 -15.28 -7.43
CA GLN A 18 10.24 -16.26 -7.15
C GLN A 18 10.19 -16.83 -5.73
N VAL A 19 9.21 -16.40 -4.95
CA VAL A 19 8.94 -16.90 -3.60
C VAL A 19 7.69 -17.77 -3.66
N ILE A 20 7.86 -19.06 -3.41
CA ILE A 20 6.79 -20.05 -3.41
C ILE A 20 6.67 -20.63 -1.98
N ASP A 21 5.51 -20.48 -1.37
CA ASP A 21 5.26 -20.93 0.02
C ASP A 21 6.32 -20.44 1.03
N GLY A 22 6.78 -19.19 0.86
CA GLY A 22 7.81 -18.58 1.72
C GLY A 22 9.23 -19.09 1.45
N ARG A 23 9.45 -19.83 0.37
CA ARG A 23 10.74 -20.40 -0.03
C ARG A 23 11.20 -19.90 -1.38
N GLY A 24 12.51 -19.79 -1.54
CA GLY A 24 13.12 -19.47 -2.84
C GLY A 24 12.86 -20.56 -3.87
N TRP A 25 12.38 -20.18 -5.05
CA TRP A 25 11.98 -21.09 -6.14
C TRP A 25 13.09 -22.02 -6.62
N ARG A 26 14.36 -21.61 -6.47
CA ARG A 26 15.53 -22.35 -6.92
C ARG A 26 16.13 -23.21 -5.82
N THR A 27 16.35 -22.64 -4.64
CA THR A 27 17.08 -23.29 -3.55
C THR A 27 16.17 -24.05 -2.59
N GLY A 28 14.89 -23.68 -2.54
CA GLY A 28 13.96 -24.15 -1.51
C GLY A 28 14.25 -23.62 -0.10
N ALA A 29 15.24 -22.70 0.04
CA ALA A 29 15.55 -22.07 1.32
C ALA A 29 14.43 -21.17 1.80
N LEU A 30 14.25 -21.05 3.10
CA LEU A 30 13.32 -20.09 3.67
C LEU A 30 13.79 -18.66 3.33
N VAL A 31 12.90 -17.87 2.76
CA VAL A 31 13.20 -16.50 2.36
C VAL A 31 13.20 -15.59 3.58
N GLU A 32 14.22 -14.73 3.66
CA GLU A 32 14.36 -13.72 4.69
C GLU A 32 13.97 -12.34 4.14
N LYS A 33 13.38 -11.49 5.00
CA LYS A 33 13.23 -10.06 4.68
C LYS A 33 14.52 -9.35 5.08
N LYS A 34 15.20 -8.75 4.11
CA LYS A 34 16.49 -8.08 4.32
C LYS A 34 16.44 -6.67 3.78
N GLU A 35 16.94 -5.72 4.57
CA GLU A 35 17.10 -4.35 4.14
C GLU A 35 18.43 -4.18 3.40
N ILE A 36 18.36 -3.72 2.16
CA ILE A 36 19.54 -3.47 1.33
C ILE A 36 19.53 -2.05 0.74
N PRO A 37 20.68 -1.46 0.45
CA PRO A 37 20.75 -0.24 -0.36
C PRO A 37 20.20 -0.49 -1.77
N GLY A 38 19.44 0.47 -2.29
CA GLY A 38 18.85 0.37 -3.63
C GLY A 38 18.59 1.73 -4.23
N TYR A 39 18.27 1.71 -5.52
CA TYR A 39 17.87 2.88 -6.28
C TYR A 39 16.37 2.86 -6.51
N TYR A 40 15.75 4.05 -6.41
CA TYR A 40 14.36 4.25 -6.76
C TYR A 40 14.26 5.23 -7.92
N LEU A 41 13.53 4.86 -8.93
CA LEU A 41 13.17 5.76 -10.04
C LEU A 41 11.83 6.39 -9.74
N LYS A 42 11.75 7.72 -9.84
CA LYS A 42 10.51 8.48 -9.63
C LYS A 42 9.58 8.36 -10.85
N ILE A 43 9.19 7.15 -11.20
CA ILE A 43 8.35 6.90 -12.39
C ILE A 43 6.97 7.55 -12.27
N THR A 44 6.48 7.76 -11.05
CA THR A 44 5.20 8.42 -10.78
C THR A 44 5.18 9.90 -11.20
N ASP A 45 6.35 10.56 -11.29
CA ASP A 45 6.45 11.94 -11.79
C ASP A 45 6.04 12.03 -13.26
N TYR A 46 6.14 10.93 -14.00
CA TYR A 46 5.75 10.82 -15.42
C TYR A 46 4.33 10.27 -15.63
N ALA A 47 3.60 9.96 -14.57
CA ALA A 47 2.31 9.30 -14.67
C ALA A 47 1.31 10.08 -15.55
N GLN A 48 1.21 11.40 -15.41
CA GLN A 48 0.32 12.22 -16.22
C GLN A 48 0.79 12.28 -17.68
N GLU A 49 2.09 12.41 -17.93
CA GLU A 49 2.65 12.42 -19.28
C GLU A 49 2.39 11.08 -19.99
N LEU A 50 2.66 9.96 -19.33
CA LEU A 50 2.37 8.63 -19.85
C LEU A 50 0.88 8.46 -20.16
N LEU A 51 0.01 8.90 -19.27
CA LEU A 51 -1.44 8.85 -19.48
C LEU A 51 -1.87 9.67 -20.69
N ASP A 52 -1.39 10.90 -20.83
CA ASP A 52 -1.71 11.78 -21.97
C ASP A 52 -1.33 11.11 -23.31
N HIS A 53 -0.23 10.38 -23.35
CA HIS A 53 0.27 9.75 -24.58
C HIS A 53 -0.44 8.41 -24.93
N VAL A 54 -0.96 7.68 -23.95
CA VAL A 54 -1.69 6.43 -24.22
C VAL A 54 -3.20 6.61 -24.40
N GLN A 55 -3.77 7.68 -23.85
CA GLN A 55 -5.22 7.89 -23.80
C GLN A 55 -5.85 8.00 -25.19
N ILE A 56 -6.94 7.26 -25.42
CA ILE A 56 -7.66 7.31 -26.68
C ILE A 56 -8.40 8.64 -26.77
N GLY A 57 -8.23 9.36 -27.88
CA GLY A 57 -8.88 10.66 -28.09
C GLY A 57 -8.17 11.86 -27.42
N ASN A 58 -7.10 11.64 -26.68
CA ASN A 58 -6.31 12.74 -26.13
C ASN A 58 -5.50 13.41 -27.27
N PRO A 59 -5.55 14.76 -27.43
CA PRO A 59 -4.82 15.45 -28.48
C PRO A 59 -3.29 15.34 -28.36
N LYS A 60 -2.79 15.01 -27.19
CA LYS A 60 -1.36 14.78 -26.94
C LYS A 60 -0.91 13.34 -27.23
N ALA A 61 -1.85 12.44 -27.55
CA ALA A 61 -1.54 11.04 -27.75
C ALA A 61 -0.57 10.81 -28.92
N THR A 62 0.58 10.24 -28.64
CA THR A 62 1.60 9.87 -29.65
C THR A 62 1.61 8.39 -29.98
N LEU A 63 0.96 7.56 -29.15
CA LEU A 63 0.88 6.10 -29.32
C LEU A 63 -0.36 5.67 -30.11
N ALA A 64 -0.84 6.50 -31.05
CA ALA A 64 -2.02 6.19 -31.85
C ALA A 64 -1.85 4.94 -32.75
N GLY A 65 -0.60 4.54 -33.05
CA GLY A 65 -0.32 3.28 -33.75
C GLY A 65 -0.42 2.01 -32.90
N TRP A 66 -0.60 2.14 -31.59
CA TRP A 66 -0.84 0.99 -30.72
C TRP A 66 -2.31 0.54 -30.81
N PRO A 67 -2.59 -0.77 -30.73
CA PRO A 67 -3.97 -1.27 -30.65
C PRO A 67 -4.72 -0.63 -29.47
N ASP A 68 -5.97 -0.22 -29.68
CA ASP A 68 -6.78 0.42 -28.65
C ASP A 68 -6.89 -0.41 -27.38
N ARG A 69 -6.97 -1.73 -27.50
CA ARG A 69 -6.98 -2.64 -26.35
C ARG A 69 -5.73 -2.48 -25.46
N VAL A 70 -4.56 -2.33 -26.09
CA VAL A 70 -3.30 -2.16 -25.36
C VAL A 70 -3.27 -0.78 -24.68
N ARG A 71 -3.68 0.26 -25.39
CA ARG A 71 -3.79 1.62 -24.83
C ARG A 71 -4.71 1.66 -23.63
N LEU A 72 -5.90 1.06 -23.73
CA LEU A 72 -6.85 0.98 -22.63
C LEU A 72 -6.28 0.20 -21.43
N MET A 73 -5.55 -0.89 -21.66
CA MET A 73 -4.87 -1.63 -20.59
C MET A 73 -3.83 -0.77 -19.87
N GLN A 74 -3.05 0.03 -20.59
CA GLN A 74 -2.06 0.93 -20.00
C GLN A 74 -2.73 2.09 -19.24
N GLU A 75 -3.80 2.66 -19.77
CA GLU A 75 -4.60 3.68 -19.10
C GLU A 75 -5.16 3.17 -17.77
N ASN A 76 -5.76 1.98 -17.77
CA ASN A 76 -6.28 1.35 -16.56
C ASN A 76 -5.19 1.00 -15.55
N TRP A 77 -4.00 0.64 -16.03
CA TRP A 77 -2.84 0.37 -15.17
C TRP A 77 -2.34 1.64 -14.46
N ILE A 78 -2.26 2.76 -15.17
CA ILE A 78 -1.92 4.06 -14.59
C ILE A 78 -2.98 4.49 -13.57
N GLY A 79 -4.25 4.27 -13.89
CA GLY A 79 -5.37 4.34 -12.95
C GLY A 79 -5.55 5.71 -12.29
N LYS A 80 -5.56 6.81 -13.09
CA LYS A 80 -5.81 8.13 -12.55
C LYS A 80 -7.16 8.19 -11.83
N SER A 81 -7.13 8.60 -10.56
CA SER A 81 -8.34 8.88 -9.78
C SER A 81 -8.34 10.32 -9.30
N GLU A 82 -9.52 10.94 -9.26
CA GLU A 82 -9.72 12.28 -8.72
C GLU A 82 -10.62 12.19 -7.49
N GLY A 83 -10.27 12.93 -6.46
CA GLY A 83 -11.01 12.87 -5.21
C GLY A 83 -10.58 13.97 -4.23
N VAL A 84 -11.06 13.86 -3.01
CA VAL A 84 -10.80 14.82 -1.94
C VAL A 84 -9.96 14.16 -0.84
N ARG A 85 -8.90 14.84 -0.44
CA ARG A 85 -8.12 14.50 0.76
C ARG A 85 -8.53 15.43 1.88
N PHE A 86 -8.93 14.86 3.01
CA PHE A 86 -9.26 15.61 4.22
C PHE A 86 -8.76 14.85 5.46
N ALA A 87 -8.94 15.41 6.65
CA ALA A 87 -8.49 14.78 7.87
C ALA A 87 -9.61 14.72 8.92
N PHE A 88 -9.69 13.60 9.62
CA PHE A 88 -10.35 13.50 10.90
C PHE A 88 -9.38 13.91 12.00
N THR A 89 -9.85 14.62 13.02
CA THR A 89 -9.03 15.02 14.18
C THR A 89 -9.07 13.99 15.29
N HIS A 90 -8.03 13.95 16.10
CA HIS A 90 -7.95 13.11 17.29
C HIS A 90 -6.96 13.69 18.31
N ASP A 91 -7.04 13.22 19.56
CA ASP A 91 -6.16 13.59 20.65
C ASP A 91 -5.22 12.44 21.09
N ILE A 92 -5.09 11.42 20.25
CA ILE A 92 -4.24 10.25 20.52
C ILE A 92 -2.78 10.69 20.53
N ARG A 93 -2.08 10.36 21.63
CA ARG A 93 -0.69 10.75 21.85
C ARG A 93 0.26 9.57 21.80
N GLY A 94 1.47 9.82 21.32
CA GLY A 94 2.57 8.88 21.42
C GLY A 94 3.22 8.86 22.80
N ASP A 95 4.23 8.03 22.96
CA ASP A 95 4.98 7.88 24.23
C ASP A 95 5.73 9.15 24.64
N ASP A 96 6.04 10.02 23.69
CA ASP A 96 6.63 11.34 23.89
C ASP A 96 5.62 12.41 24.33
N GLY A 97 4.34 12.04 24.44
CA GLY A 97 3.24 12.94 24.79
C GLY A 97 2.78 13.85 23.64
N ALA A 98 3.41 13.79 22.46
CA ALA A 98 3.01 14.55 21.30
C ALA A 98 1.82 13.87 20.58
N PRO A 99 0.92 14.65 19.94
CA PRO A 99 -0.14 14.09 19.13
C PRO A 99 0.45 13.31 17.93
N ILE A 100 -0.03 12.11 17.69
CA ILE A 100 0.36 11.33 16.51
C ILE A 100 -0.17 12.03 15.25
N GLY A 101 0.68 12.22 14.23
CA GLY A 101 0.28 12.86 12.98
C GLY A 101 -0.33 14.26 13.14
N ASP A 102 0.20 15.05 14.08
CA ASP A 102 -0.31 16.38 14.43
C ASP A 102 -1.80 16.37 14.86
N GLY A 103 -2.27 15.26 15.42
CA GLY A 103 -3.67 15.08 15.79
C GLY A 103 -4.61 14.93 14.61
N LYS A 104 -4.10 14.51 13.46
CA LYS A 104 -4.86 14.37 12.21
C LYS A 104 -4.64 13.00 11.56
N MET A 105 -5.74 12.34 11.22
CA MET A 105 -5.74 11.15 10.39
C MET A 105 -6.26 11.53 9.01
N TYR A 106 -5.35 11.57 8.03
CA TYR A 106 -5.69 11.90 6.66
C TYR A 106 -6.32 10.72 5.93
N VAL A 107 -7.38 11.02 5.20
CA VAL A 107 -8.08 10.07 4.33
C VAL A 107 -8.24 10.66 2.93
N PHE A 108 -8.35 9.79 1.94
CA PHE A 108 -8.68 10.15 0.57
C PHE A 108 -9.93 9.40 0.14
N THR A 109 -10.83 10.08 -0.56
CA THR A 109 -12.02 9.46 -1.12
C THR A 109 -12.36 10.04 -2.49
N THR A 110 -12.82 9.19 -3.39
CA THR A 110 -13.46 9.61 -4.65
C THR A 110 -14.96 9.93 -4.46
N ARG A 111 -15.49 9.63 -3.27
CA ARG A 111 -16.90 9.79 -2.92
C ARG A 111 -17.06 10.74 -1.71
N ALA A 112 -16.65 11.99 -1.89
CA ALA A 112 -16.79 13.02 -0.86
C ALA A 112 -18.26 13.29 -0.46
N ASP A 113 -19.19 13.01 -1.36
CA ASP A 113 -20.63 13.11 -1.14
C ASP A 113 -21.15 12.16 -0.04
N THR A 114 -20.44 11.07 0.24
CA THR A 114 -20.83 10.08 1.25
C THR A 114 -20.15 10.28 2.61
N VAL A 115 -19.31 11.33 2.75
CA VAL A 115 -18.49 11.53 3.96
C VAL A 115 -19.33 11.61 5.24
N MET A 116 -20.53 12.19 5.18
CA MET A 116 -21.42 12.31 6.33
C MET A 116 -21.95 10.96 6.85
N GLY A 117 -21.80 9.89 6.07
CA GLY A 117 -22.19 8.54 6.45
C GLY A 117 -21.03 7.68 6.99
N VAL A 118 -19.85 8.25 7.21
CA VAL A 118 -18.68 7.51 7.72
C VAL A 118 -18.91 7.09 9.16
N THR A 119 -18.80 5.80 9.43
CA THR A 119 -18.94 5.20 10.77
C THR A 119 -17.63 4.59 11.28
N PHE A 120 -16.70 4.27 10.40
CA PHE A 120 -15.38 3.77 10.75
C PHE A 120 -14.35 4.13 9.68
N CYS A 121 -13.08 4.10 10.05
CA CYS A 121 -11.95 4.25 9.16
C CYS A 121 -11.01 3.05 9.29
N ALA A 122 -10.49 2.56 8.18
CA ALA A 122 -9.47 1.52 8.19
C ALA A 122 -8.09 2.15 7.96
N VAL A 123 -7.11 1.65 8.68
CA VAL A 123 -5.69 2.04 8.53
C VAL A 123 -4.85 0.80 8.22
N ALA A 124 -3.75 1.00 7.51
CA ALA A 124 -2.79 -0.07 7.25
C ALA A 124 -2.11 -0.54 8.56
N PRO A 125 -1.60 -1.78 8.62
CA PRO A 125 -0.90 -2.29 9.80
C PRO A 125 0.30 -1.44 10.24
N GLU A 126 0.95 -0.77 9.30
CA GLU A 126 2.12 0.08 9.53
C GLU A 126 1.75 1.51 9.96
N HIS A 127 0.45 1.84 9.98
CA HIS A 127 0.02 3.19 10.34
C HIS A 127 0.35 3.50 11.81
N PRO A 128 0.85 4.71 12.12
CA PRO A 128 1.25 5.07 13.49
C PRO A 128 0.15 4.87 14.55
N LEU A 129 -1.11 5.11 14.21
CA LEU A 129 -2.25 4.87 15.10
C LEU A 129 -2.45 3.37 15.40
N ALA A 130 -2.25 2.49 14.41
CA ALA A 130 -2.31 1.04 14.63
C ALA A 130 -1.17 0.57 15.53
N THR A 131 0.04 1.07 15.30
CA THR A 131 1.21 0.78 16.13
C THR A 131 0.99 1.23 17.58
N GLN A 132 0.47 2.43 17.78
CA GLN A 132 0.18 2.96 19.13
C GLN A 132 -0.88 2.12 19.85
N ALA A 133 -1.96 1.74 19.16
CA ALA A 133 -3.00 0.88 19.73
C ALA A 133 -2.45 -0.51 20.12
N ALA A 134 -1.50 -1.03 19.38
CA ALA A 134 -0.88 -2.33 19.62
C ALA A 134 -0.05 -2.37 20.91
N LEU A 135 0.47 -1.24 21.39
CA LEU A 135 1.26 -1.18 22.63
C LEU A 135 0.47 -1.68 23.85
N SER A 136 -0.84 -1.43 23.88
CA SER A 136 -1.73 -1.85 24.95
C SER A 136 -2.58 -3.08 24.62
N ASN A 137 -2.48 -3.62 23.40
CA ASN A 137 -3.29 -4.74 22.91
C ASN A 137 -2.44 -5.81 22.25
N PRO A 138 -2.00 -6.85 22.99
CA PRO A 138 -1.16 -7.92 22.47
C PRO A 138 -1.80 -8.69 21.29
N ALA A 139 -3.12 -8.83 21.27
CA ALA A 139 -3.81 -9.50 20.17
C ALA A 139 -3.72 -8.67 18.88
N LEU A 140 -3.86 -7.33 18.98
CA LEU A 140 -3.69 -6.42 17.84
C LEU A 140 -2.22 -6.43 17.36
N ALA A 141 -1.26 -6.46 18.29
CA ALA A 141 0.16 -6.57 17.94
C ALA A 141 0.44 -7.84 17.14
N ALA A 142 -0.07 -9.00 17.59
CA ALA A 142 0.07 -10.27 16.88
C ALA A 142 -0.63 -10.24 15.50
N PHE A 143 -1.78 -9.58 15.39
CA PHE A 143 -2.49 -9.42 14.13
C PHE A 143 -1.69 -8.54 13.14
N ILE A 144 -1.10 -7.43 13.59
CA ILE A 144 -0.23 -6.57 12.78
C ILE A 144 0.97 -7.36 12.24
N GLU A 145 1.63 -8.15 13.09
CA GLU A 145 2.76 -8.99 12.64
C GLU A 145 2.32 -10.06 11.63
N LYS A 146 1.16 -10.68 11.84
CA LYS A 146 0.57 -11.59 10.85
C LYS A 146 0.36 -10.90 9.49
N CYS A 147 -0.15 -9.66 9.49
CA CYS A 147 -0.35 -8.90 8.26
C CYS A 147 0.95 -8.58 7.53
N LYS A 148 2.02 -8.23 8.27
CA LYS A 148 3.34 -7.93 7.70
C LYS A 148 4.00 -9.15 7.07
N LEU A 149 3.74 -10.36 7.57
CA LEU A 149 4.24 -11.62 7.02
C LEU A 149 3.49 -12.08 5.77
N GLY A 150 2.38 -11.45 5.45
CA GLY A 150 1.56 -11.79 4.29
C GLY A 150 2.27 -11.52 2.95
N GLY A 151 1.90 -12.29 1.92
CA GLY A 151 2.36 -12.07 0.55
C GLY A 151 2.02 -10.67 0.05
N THR A 152 2.88 -10.13 -0.81
CA THR A 152 2.78 -8.77 -1.36
C THR A 152 2.39 -8.75 -2.83
N THR A 153 2.15 -9.91 -3.46
CA THR A 153 1.71 -9.96 -4.86
C THR A 153 0.24 -9.53 -4.97
N GLU A 154 -0.06 -8.74 -5.99
CA GLU A 154 -1.43 -8.25 -6.23
C GLU A 154 -2.42 -9.41 -6.41
N ALA A 155 -1.99 -10.50 -7.06
CA ALA A 155 -2.80 -11.70 -7.25
C ALA A 155 -3.15 -12.40 -5.92
N GLU A 156 -2.19 -12.50 -5.00
CA GLU A 156 -2.43 -13.06 -3.66
C GLU A 156 -3.36 -12.16 -2.84
N LEU A 157 -3.14 -10.83 -2.89
CA LEU A 157 -3.97 -9.85 -2.20
C LEU A 157 -5.42 -9.84 -2.72
N ALA A 158 -5.62 -10.05 -4.03
CA ALA A 158 -6.95 -10.10 -4.64
C ALA A 158 -7.74 -11.35 -4.22
N LEU A 159 -7.06 -12.46 -3.95
CA LEU A 159 -7.68 -13.74 -3.57
C LEU A 159 -7.83 -13.92 -2.05
N ARG A 160 -7.14 -13.11 -1.25
CA ARG A 160 -7.22 -13.19 0.21
C ARG A 160 -8.56 -12.67 0.72
N GLU A 161 -9.10 -13.39 1.69
CA GLU A 161 -10.19 -12.86 2.51
C GLU A 161 -9.69 -11.61 3.27
N LYS A 162 -10.49 -10.54 3.20
CA LYS A 162 -10.15 -9.28 3.88
C LYS A 162 -10.34 -9.47 5.38
N GLU A 163 -9.26 -9.41 6.11
CA GLU A 163 -9.25 -9.46 7.57
C GLU A 163 -9.09 -8.05 8.14
N GLY A 164 -9.69 -7.81 9.29
CA GLY A 164 -9.55 -6.54 10.03
C GLY A 164 -9.71 -6.76 11.52
N MET A 165 -9.05 -5.92 12.30
CA MET A 165 -9.13 -5.94 13.75
C MET A 165 -9.37 -4.54 14.30
N PRO A 166 -10.32 -4.35 15.23
CA PRO A 166 -10.55 -3.04 15.87
C PRO A 166 -9.32 -2.57 16.65
N THR A 167 -8.93 -1.32 16.46
CA THR A 167 -7.84 -0.69 17.20
C THR A 167 -8.29 -0.20 18.58
N GLY A 168 -9.61 -0.02 18.81
CA GLY A 168 -10.15 0.62 19.99
C GLY A 168 -9.98 2.14 20.02
N LEU A 169 -9.38 2.73 18.98
CA LEU A 169 -9.20 4.17 18.86
C LEU A 169 -10.39 4.81 18.14
N SER A 170 -10.61 6.10 18.41
CA SER A 170 -11.65 6.90 17.75
C SER A 170 -11.06 8.19 17.22
N VAL A 171 -11.63 8.67 16.13
CA VAL A 171 -11.36 9.98 15.54
C VAL A 171 -12.65 10.79 15.49
N ILE A 172 -12.52 12.10 15.42
CA ILE A 172 -13.68 13.02 15.40
C ILE A 172 -14.02 13.30 13.94
N HIS A 173 -15.29 13.08 13.62
CA HIS A 173 -15.88 13.40 12.31
C HIS A 173 -16.19 14.89 12.21
#